data_1ea4f531b356481e555b1ecfbd6ae94a
#
_entry.id   1ea4f531b356481e555b1ecfbd6ae94a
#
_cell.length_a   1.000
_cell.length_b   1.000
_cell.length_c   1.000
_cell.angle_alpha   90.00
_cell.angle_beta   90.00
_cell.angle_gamma   90.00
#
_symmetry.space_group_name_H-M   'P 1'
#
loop_
_entity.id
_entity.type
_entity.pdbx_description
1 polymer ?
#
loop_
_entity_poly.entity_id
_entity_poly.type
_entity_poly.pdbx_seq_one_letter_code
_entity_poly.pdbx_strand_id
1 'polypeptide(L)'
;MKPAFNTQRWFGLWPGLIVALLLAVLIVGTLTAVGGASHSFSVAVTLFDPYVLQVMRFTVWQATLSTLISVILAIPVARAYARRPVFIGRGILITLMGLPVVMPVIVAVFGIVAVYGRSGLLNTVLQPAGLTIPLEIYGLTGILLAHTFFNLPLAIRLMLPAWDQVTAENWRTASTLGMSSGQLFRFVEWPAISAFLPGVVVIVFLLCFTSFAVVLTLGGGPSATTIEVAIYQALRFEFDPGQAAILALTQLFLCVCSALLLIRWLRVLTPTPGRRNDPTIRPDTATRSGKLLDFGAILVCSLFVFAPIAALVLSGLRGPLVSVILDIGLWQAAARSLGIAVTATSLAGVMAFGL
;
A
#
# COMPACT_ATOMS: atom_id res chain seq x y z
N MET A 1 -32.57 -37.20 25.20
CA MET A 1 -31.86 -37.08 23.89
C MET A 1 -30.47 -36.50 24.14
N LYS A 2 -29.43 -37.31 24.00
CA LYS A 2 -28.04 -36.83 24.08
C LYS A 2 -27.69 -36.11 22.77
N PRO A 3 -27.04 -34.93 22.79
CA PRO A 3 -26.59 -34.31 21.55
C PRO A 3 -25.52 -35.21 20.93
N ALA A 4 -25.75 -35.67 19.72
CA ALA A 4 -24.76 -36.40 18.92
C ALA A 4 -23.59 -35.44 18.67
N PHE A 5 -22.43 -35.76 19.23
CA PHE A 5 -21.17 -35.09 18.96
C PHE A 5 -20.88 -35.20 17.46
N ASN A 6 -20.98 -34.08 16.78
CA ASN A 6 -20.81 -33.99 15.31
C ASN A 6 -19.30 -34.09 14.98
N THR A 7 -18.81 -35.33 14.89
CA THR A 7 -17.42 -35.65 14.58
C THR A 7 -16.97 -35.09 13.22
N GLN A 8 -17.91 -34.85 12.29
CA GLN A 8 -17.59 -34.27 10.97
C GLN A 8 -17.05 -32.81 11.04
N ARG A 9 -17.39 -32.04 12.07
CA ARG A 9 -16.84 -30.68 12.25
C ARG A 9 -15.36 -30.67 12.65
N TRP A 10 -14.88 -31.71 13.30
CA TRP A 10 -13.48 -31.78 13.76
C TRP A 10 -12.52 -32.11 12.60
N PHE A 11 -12.93 -32.94 11.65
CA PHE A 11 -12.10 -33.28 10.49
C PHE A 11 -11.82 -32.08 9.57
N GLY A 12 -12.69 -31.06 9.53
CA GLY A 12 -12.48 -29.82 8.78
C GLY A 12 -11.50 -28.83 9.42
N LEU A 13 -11.19 -28.98 10.74
CA LEU A 13 -10.32 -28.04 11.45
C LEU A 13 -8.84 -28.45 11.44
N TRP A 14 -8.54 -29.75 11.24
CA TRP A 14 -7.18 -30.27 11.29
C TRP A 14 -6.22 -29.65 10.27
N PRO A 15 -6.59 -29.45 9.00
CA PRO A 15 -5.70 -28.81 8.04
C PRO A 15 -5.32 -27.38 8.46
N GLY A 16 -6.30 -26.59 8.94
CA GLY A 16 -6.07 -25.24 9.45
C GLY A 16 -5.16 -25.19 10.67
N LEU A 17 -5.36 -26.13 11.62
CA LEU A 17 -4.50 -26.24 12.80
C LEU A 17 -3.06 -26.64 12.43
N ILE A 18 -2.86 -27.55 11.48
CA ILE A 18 -1.53 -27.94 11.00
C ILE A 18 -0.83 -26.73 10.37
N VAL A 19 -1.51 -25.97 9.51
CA VAL A 19 -0.97 -24.76 8.88
C VAL A 19 -0.63 -23.71 9.92
N ALA A 20 -1.52 -23.45 10.87
CA ALA A 20 -1.28 -22.50 11.95
C ALA A 20 -0.09 -22.90 12.83
N LEU A 21 0.02 -24.19 13.17
CA LEU A 21 1.14 -24.72 13.92
C LEU A 21 2.46 -24.61 13.15
N LEU A 22 2.45 -24.92 11.85
CA LEU A 22 3.63 -24.81 11.00
C LEU A 22 4.11 -23.37 10.89
N LEU A 23 3.19 -22.41 10.72
CA LEU A 23 3.51 -20.98 10.72
C LEU A 23 4.05 -20.52 12.08
N ALA A 24 3.43 -20.97 13.18
CA ALA A 24 3.90 -20.64 14.53
C ALA A 24 5.32 -21.20 14.78
N VAL A 25 5.58 -22.44 14.38
CA VAL A 25 6.92 -23.07 14.52
C VAL A 25 7.96 -22.35 13.67
N LEU A 26 7.63 -21.95 12.44
CA LEU A 26 8.52 -21.16 11.59
C LEU A 26 8.84 -19.80 12.22
N ILE A 27 7.83 -19.07 12.71
CA ILE A 27 8.00 -17.74 13.32
C ILE A 27 8.80 -17.86 14.62
N VAL A 28 8.37 -18.74 15.54
CA VAL A 28 9.04 -18.92 16.83
C VAL A 28 10.44 -19.49 16.64
N GLY A 29 10.60 -20.49 15.74
CA GLY A 29 11.89 -21.11 15.44
C GLY A 29 12.91 -20.13 14.87
N THR A 30 12.51 -19.25 13.93
CA THR A 30 13.41 -18.22 13.41
C THR A 30 13.78 -17.18 14.47
N LEU A 31 12.83 -16.73 15.28
CA LEU A 31 13.09 -15.76 16.35
C LEU A 31 13.99 -16.34 17.45
N THR A 32 13.80 -17.61 17.84
CA THR A 32 14.66 -18.26 18.84
C THR A 32 16.06 -18.56 18.29
N ALA A 33 16.19 -18.94 17.02
CA ALA A 33 17.48 -19.17 16.39
C ALA A 33 18.31 -17.89 16.31
N VAL A 34 17.67 -16.76 15.94
CA VAL A 34 18.34 -15.46 15.88
C VAL A 34 18.65 -14.93 17.29
N GLY A 35 17.73 -15.07 18.26
CA GLY A 35 17.94 -14.66 19.65
C GLY A 35 18.98 -15.52 20.38
N GLY A 36 19.08 -16.82 20.09
CA GLY A 36 20.05 -17.72 20.69
C GLY A 36 21.49 -17.53 20.18
N ALA A 37 21.67 -16.89 19.03
CA ALA A 37 22.99 -16.55 18.50
C ALA A 37 23.66 -15.37 19.24
N SER A 38 22.93 -14.68 20.11
CA SER A 38 23.39 -13.49 20.82
C SER A 38 23.69 -13.80 22.30
N HIS A 39 24.92 -14.14 22.62
CA HIS A 39 25.33 -14.52 24.00
C HIS A 39 25.53 -13.36 24.98
N SER A 40 25.39 -12.09 24.62
CA SER A 40 25.73 -10.93 25.46
C SER A 40 24.83 -9.69 25.32
N PHE A 41 23.62 -9.80 24.82
CA PHE A 41 22.79 -8.63 24.56
C PHE A 41 21.79 -8.30 25.68
N SER A 42 21.89 -7.08 26.19
CA SER A 42 20.84 -6.50 27.04
C SER A 42 19.80 -5.83 26.16
N VAL A 43 18.60 -6.40 26.07
CA VAL A 43 17.46 -5.84 25.31
C VAL A 43 17.22 -4.37 25.68
N ALA A 44 17.33 -4.04 26.98
CA ALA A 44 17.16 -2.67 27.45
C ALA A 44 18.20 -1.71 26.85
N VAL A 45 19.49 -2.10 26.82
CA VAL A 45 20.55 -1.25 26.28
C VAL A 45 20.31 -0.96 24.79
N THR A 46 19.90 -1.96 24.00
CA THR A 46 19.61 -1.78 22.58
C THR A 46 18.39 -0.91 22.35
N LEU A 47 17.30 -1.11 23.08
CA LEU A 47 16.06 -0.35 22.87
C LEU A 47 16.18 1.13 23.29
N PHE A 48 17.04 1.44 24.24
CA PHE A 48 17.29 2.82 24.68
C PHE A 48 18.49 3.46 23.98
N ASP A 49 19.10 2.78 23.02
CA ASP A 49 20.12 3.39 22.17
C ASP A 49 19.53 4.59 21.40
N PRO A 50 20.18 5.77 21.44
CA PRO A 50 19.70 6.96 20.75
C PRO A 50 19.46 6.75 19.25
N TYR A 51 20.30 5.94 18.59
CA TYR A 51 20.13 5.60 17.18
C TYR A 51 18.89 4.76 16.94
N VAL A 52 18.65 3.73 17.75
CA VAL A 52 17.45 2.86 17.64
C VAL A 52 16.19 3.66 17.89
N LEU A 53 16.18 4.54 18.88
CA LEU A 53 15.04 5.43 19.15
C LEU A 53 14.76 6.38 17.97
N GLN A 54 15.80 6.91 17.34
CA GLN A 54 15.67 7.75 16.13
C GLN A 54 15.06 6.94 14.97
N VAL A 55 15.56 5.73 14.72
CA VAL A 55 15.06 4.83 13.68
C VAL A 55 13.58 4.47 13.91
N MET A 56 13.22 4.14 15.16
CA MET A 56 11.82 3.85 15.53
C MET A 56 10.91 5.07 15.28
N ARG A 57 11.33 6.24 15.76
CA ARG A 57 10.59 7.49 15.56
C ARG A 57 10.43 7.83 14.09
N PHE A 58 11.50 7.71 13.31
CA PHE A 58 11.46 7.96 11.88
C PHE A 58 10.52 6.98 11.16
N THR A 59 10.56 5.68 11.50
CA THR A 59 9.70 4.65 10.92
C THR A 59 8.23 4.98 11.12
N VAL A 60 7.82 5.31 12.37
CA VAL A 60 6.44 5.69 12.67
C VAL A 60 6.05 6.99 11.96
N TRP A 61 6.92 7.99 12.00
CA TRP A 61 6.68 9.30 11.41
C TRP A 61 6.47 9.22 9.90
N GLN A 62 7.40 8.58 9.16
CA GLN A 62 7.30 8.47 7.72
C GLN A 62 6.09 7.63 7.29
N ALA A 63 5.78 6.53 8.02
CA ALA A 63 4.61 5.69 7.72
C ALA A 63 3.31 6.45 7.95
N THR A 64 3.20 7.21 9.04
CA THR A 64 2.04 8.05 9.33
C THR A 64 1.84 9.12 8.27
N LEU A 65 2.91 9.84 7.93
CA LEU A 65 2.84 10.93 6.96
C LEU A 65 2.53 10.41 5.55
N SER A 66 3.15 9.31 5.12
CA SER A 66 2.87 8.62 3.84
C SER A 66 1.41 8.18 3.75
N THR A 67 0.88 7.64 4.85
CA THR A 67 -0.51 7.18 4.94
C THR A 67 -1.47 8.36 4.82
N LEU A 68 -1.24 9.41 5.60
CA LEU A 68 -2.08 10.61 5.57
C LEU A 68 -2.12 11.23 4.16
N ILE A 69 -0.97 11.41 3.52
CA ILE A 69 -0.89 11.96 2.17
C ILE A 69 -1.66 11.07 1.19
N SER A 70 -1.39 9.77 1.19
CA SER A 70 -2.02 8.83 0.25
C SER A 70 -3.54 8.77 0.43
N VAL A 71 -4.03 8.69 1.67
CA VAL A 71 -5.45 8.56 1.97
C VAL A 71 -6.20 9.88 1.73
N ILE A 72 -5.64 11.00 2.16
CA ILE A 72 -6.28 12.32 1.94
C ILE A 72 -6.40 12.62 0.45
N LEU A 73 -5.36 12.35 -0.34
CA LEU A 73 -5.40 12.54 -1.78
C LEU A 73 -6.32 11.53 -2.49
N ALA A 74 -6.50 10.34 -1.93
CA ALA A 74 -7.38 9.32 -2.51
C ALA A 74 -8.87 9.68 -2.41
N ILE A 75 -9.30 10.38 -1.35
CA ILE A 75 -10.71 10.73 -1.13
C ILE A 75 -11.31 11.51 -2.30
N PRO A 76 -10.75 12.67 -2.74
CA PRO A 76 -11.32 13.43 -3.84
C PRO A 76 -11.28 12.67 -5.16
N VAL A 77 -10.24 11.87 -5.41
CA VAL A 77 -10.13 11.08 -6.65
C VAL A 77 -11.13 9.93 -6.65
N ALA A 78 -11.27 9.18 -5.56
CA ALA A 78 -12.28 8.12 -5.44
C ALA A 78 -13.70 8.68 -5.58
N ARG A 79 -13.96 9.86 -4.98
CA ARG A 79 -15.23 10.59 -5.15
C ARG A 79 -15.47 10.95 -6.62
N ALA A 80 -14.47 11.43 -7.33
CA ALA A 80 -14.58 11.76 -8.75
C ALA A 80 -14.94 10.52 -9.58
N TYR A 81 -14.30 9.37 -9.33
CA TYR A 81 -14.66 8.09 -9.97
C TYR A 81 -16.08 7.62 -9.63
N ALA A 82 -16.53 7.81 -8.40
CA ALA A 82 -17.88 7.46 -7.97
C ALA A 82 -18.95 8.37 -8.58
N ARG A 83 -18.63 9.66 -8.79
CA ARG A 83 -19.52 10.63 -9.47
C ARG A 83 -19.59 10.42 -10.97
N ARG A 84 -18.56 9.83 -11.58
CA ARG A 84 -18.44 9.55 -13.03
C ARG A 84 -18.38 8.06 -13.28
N PRO A 85 -19.52 7.34 -13.12
CA PRO A 85 -19.54 5.89 -13.27
C PRO A 85 -19.36 5.45 -14.73
N VAL A 86 -19.62 6.33 -15.70
CA VAL A 86 -19.53 6.02 -17.13
C VAL A 86 -18.72 7.10 -17.83
N PHE A 87 -17.51 6.74 -18.29
CA PHE A 87 -16.71 7.50 -19.27
C PHE A 87 -15.74 6.56 -19.99
N ILE A 88 -15.29 6.98 -21.19
CA ILE A 88 -14.39 6.16 -22.01
C ILE A 88 -13.07 5.94 -21.27
N GLY A 89 -12.65 4.69 -21.16
CA GLY A 89 -11.39 4.31 -20.51
C GLY A 89 -11.46 4.15 -18.98
N ARG A 90 -12.61 4.41 -18.31
CA ARG A 90 -12.75 4.26 -16.85
C ARG A 90 -12.27 2.89 -16.34
N GLY A 91 -12.75 1.81 -16.96
CA GLY A 91 -12.39 0.45 -16.55
C GLY A 91 -10.89 0.19 -16.68
N ILE A 92 -10.29 0.65 -17.78
CA ILE A 92 -8.85 0.53 -18.03
C ILE A 92 -8.06 1.30 -16.97
N LEU A 93 -8.42 2.55 -16.68
CA LEU A 93 -7.73 3.36 -15.67
C LEU A 93 -7.79 2.72 -14.29
N ILE A 94 -8.96 2.24 -13.85
CA ILE A 94 -9.11 1.56 -12.55
C ILE A 94 -8.31 0.26 -12.50
N THR A 95 -8.27 -0.50 -13.58
CA THR A 95 -7.48 -1.74 -13.67
C THR A 95 -5.98 -1.43 -13.60
N LEU A 96 -5.53 -0.46 -14.41
CA LEU A 96 -4.13 -0.02 -14.43
C LEU A 96 -3.65 0.60 -13.12
N MET A 97 -4.54 1.17 -12.30
CA MET A 97 -4.22 1.58 -10.93
C MET A 97 -3.77 0.41 -10.02
N GLY A 98 -3.95 -0.83 -10.45
CA GLY A 98 -3.37 -1.99 -9.78
C GLY A 98 -1.90 -2.25 -10.12
N LEU A 99 -1.36 -1.65 -11.19
CA LEU A 99 0.01 -1.90 -11.63
C LEU A 99 1.08 -1.56 -10.57
N PRO A 100 1.04 -0.40 -9.88
CA PRO A 100 2.05 -0.07 -8.88
C PRO A 100 2.21 -1.16 -7.81
N VAL A 101 1.11 -1.79 -7.38
CA VAL A 101 1.14 -2.84 -6.34
C VAL A 101 1.88 -4.11 -6.81
N VAL A 102 1.87 -4.40 -8.10
CA VAL A 102 2.48 -5.60 -8.69
C VAL A 102 3.90 -5.33 -9.18
N MET A 103 4.26 -4.05 -9.41
CA MET A 103 5.58 -3.69 -9.91
C MET A 103 6.68 -3.95 -8.88
N PRO A 104 7.85 -4.51 -9.30
CA PRO A 104 9.02 -4.54 -8.45
C PRO A 104 9.39 -3.12 -8.00
N VAL A 105 9.62 -2.93 -6.70
CA VAL A 105 9.83 -1.60 -6.09
C VAL A 105 10.99 -0.85 -6.76
N ILE A 106 12.11 -1.54 -7.01
CA ILE A 106 13.29 -0.94 -7.66
C ILE A 106 12.93 -0.39 -9.05
N VAL A 107 12.15 -1.13 -9.81
CA VAL A 107 11.69 -0.73 -11.16
C VAL A 107 10.82 0.52 -11.08
N ALA A 108 9.90 0.58 -10.13
CA ALA A 108 9.06 1.76 -9.89
C ALA A 108 9.89 2.98 -9.47
N VAL A 109 10.90 2.79 -8.59
CA VAL A 109 11.81 3.86 -8.17
C VAL A 109 12.56 4.46 -9.36
N PHE A 110 13.05 3.64 -10.29
CA PHE A 110 13.67 4.17 -11.52
C PHE A 110 12.69 5.03 -12.34
N GLY A 111 11.43 4.60 -12.47
CA GLY A 111 10.39 5.40 -13.13
C GLY A 111 10.12 6.71 -12.42
N ILE A 112 10.04 6.70 -11.08
CA ILE A 112 9.85 7.89 -10.25
C ILE A 112 11.02 8.85 -10.43
N VAL A 113 12.25 8.37 -10.39
CA VAL A 113 13.46 9.17 -10.60
C VAL A 113 13.52 9.75 -12.02
N ALA A 114 13.11 8.98 -13.03
CA ALA A 114 13.08 9.44 -14.42
C ALA A 114 12.08 10.59 -14.64
N VAL A 115 11.00 10.65 -13.88
CA VAL A 115 9.98 11.72 -14.01
C VAL A 115 10.24 12.86 -13.06
N TYR A 116 10.44 12.58 -11.76
CA TYR A 116 10.48 13.57 -10.67
C TYR A 116 11.89 13.93 -10.22
N GLY A 117 12.93 13.29 -10.79
CA GLY A 117 14.34 13.54 -10.49
C GLY A 117 14.83 14.93 -10.85
N ARG A 118 16.00 15.30 -10.34
CA ARG A 118 16.64 16.58 -10.69
C ARG A 118 16.76 16.78 -12.21
N SER A 119 17.14 15.73 -12.92
CA SER A 119 17.21 15.68 -14.40
C SER A 119 16.02 14.95 -15.01
N GLY A 120 14.91 14.86 -14.28
CA GLY A 120 13.72 14.14 -14.70
C GLY A 120 12.87 14.92 -15.70
N LEU A 121 11.92 14.20 -16.30
CA LEU A 121 11.03 14.74 -17.33
C LEU A 121 10.31 16.02 -16.88
N LEU A 122 9.87 16.07 -15.62
CA LEU A 122 9.14 17.21 -15.07
C LEU A 122 9.98 18.48 -15.11
N ASN A 123 11.23 18.42 -14.64
CA ASN A 123 12.15 19.58 -14.68
C ASN A 123 12.51 19.96 -16.11
N THR A 124 12.73 18.97 -16.99
CA THR A 124 13.01 19.22 -18.41
C THR A 124 11.88 19.98 -19.11
N VAL A 125 10.61 19.68 -18.77
CA VAL A 125 9.43 20.36 -19.33
C VAL A 125 9.23 21.75 -18.74
N LEU A 126 9.58 21.95 -17.45
CA LEU A 126 9.39 23.22 -16.76
C LEU A 126 10.53 24.23 -16.98
N GLN A 127 11.74 23.74 -17.30
CA GLN A 127 12.93 24.57 -17.51
C GLN A 127 12.76 25.68 -18.56
N PRO A 128 12.09 25.46 -19.75
CA PRO A 128 11.86 26.50 -20.72
C PRO A 128 10.98 27.66 -20.19
N ALA A 129 10.14 27.38 -19.19
CA ALA A 129 9.33 28.40 -18.52
C ALA A 129 10.04 29.10 -17.35
N GLY A 130 11.35 28.84 -17.16
CA GLY A 130 12.11 29.39 -16.03
C GLY A 130 11.75 28.78 -14.68
N LEU A 131 10.96 27.70 -14.67
CA LEU A 131 10.51 27.01 -13.46
C LEU A 131 11.35 25.75 -13.27
N THR A 132 12.03 25.65 -12.13
CA THR A 132 12.67 24.40 -11.69
C THR A 132 12.06 24.00 -10.36
N ILE A 133 11.65 22.73 -10.26
CA ILE A 133 11.17 22.19 -8.98
C ILE A 133 12.38 21.52 -8.32
N PRO A 134 12.94 22.12 -7.24
CA PRO A 134 14.05 21.51 -6.50
C PRO A 134 13.55 20.35 -5.64
N LEU A 135 13.01 19.30 -6.28
CA LEU A 135 12.62 18.09 -5.55
C LEU A 135 13.89 17.30 -5.20
N GLU A 136 14.19 17.24 -3.92
CA GLU A 136 15.15 16.27 -3.42
C GLU A 136 14.47 14.92 -3.33
N ILE A 137 14.81 14.00 -4.26
CA ILE A 137 14.21 12.66 -4.34
C ILE A 137 14.82 11.72 -3.31
N TYR A 138 15.82 12.14 -2.58
CA TYR A 138 16.42 11.36 -1.51
C TYR A 138 15.94 11.86 -0.15
N GLY A 139 15.93 10.96 0.83
CA GLY A 139 15.42 11.25 2.16
C GLY A 139 13.91 11.11 2.27
N LEU A 140 13.32 11.80 3.23
CA LEU A 140 11.89 11.72 3.54
C LEU A 140 11.00 12.04 2.33
N THR A 141 11.34 13.06 1.55
CA THR A 141 10.56 13.50 0.39
C THR A 141 10.43 12.40 -0.66
N GLY A 142 11.53 11.73 -0.99
CA GLY A 142 11.52 10.62 -1.95
C GLY A 142 10.74 9.41 -1.45
N ILE A 143 10.88 9.09 -0.15
CA ILE A 143 10.10 8.03 0.49
C ILE A 143 8.59 8.35 0.41
N LEU A 144 8.18 9.57 0.76
CA LEU A 144 6.77 10.00 0.70
C LEU A 144 6.22 9.96 -0.72
N LEU A 145 7.00 10.41 -1.70
CA LEU A 145 6.63 10.38 -3.11
C LEU A 145 6.41 8.95 -3.61
N ALA A 146 7.36 8.05 -3.32
CA ALA A 146 7.26 6.65 -3.71
C ALA A 146 6.11 5.93 -2.98
N HIS A 147 5.94 6.15 -1.67
CA HIS A 147 4.82 5.59 -0.93
C HIS A 147 3.48 6.09 -1.46
N THR A 148 3.38 7.37 -1.82
CA THR A 148 2.16 7.91 -2.44
C THR A 148 1.93 7.28 -3.82
N PHE A 149 2.96 7.08 -4.63
CA PHE A 149 2.85 6.40 -5.92
C PHE A 149 2.26 4.99 -5.79
N PHE A 150 2.69 4.21 -4.79
CA PHE A 150 2.18 2.86 -4.57
C PHE A 150 0.80 2.85 -3.91
N ASN A 151 0.59 3.68 -2.90
CA ASN A 151 -0.55 3.56 -1.99
C ASN A 151 -1.75 4.43 -2.37
N LEU A 152 -1.58 5.54 -3.10
CA LEU A 152 -2.69 6.37 -3.58
C LEU A 152 -3.67 5.58 -4.46
N PRO A 153 -3.21 4.84 -5.51
CA PRO A 153 -4.11 4.05 -6.33
C PRO A 153 -4.78 2.91 -5.56
N LEU A 154 -4.05 2.30 -4.63
CA LEU A 154 -4.59 1.26 -3.75
C LEU A 154 -5.70 1.83 -2.87
N ALA A 155 -5.47 2.96 -2.20
CA ALA A 155 -6.44 3.63 -1.35
C ALA A 155 -7.71 4.01 -2.12
N ILE A 156 -7.58 4.53 -3.36
CA ILE A 156 -8.71 4.84 -4.24
C ILE A 156 -9.55 3.57 -4.46
N ARG A 157 -8.93 2.47 -4.86
CA ARG A 157 -9.62 1.20 -5.15
C ARG A 157 -10.30 0.61 -3.93
N LEU A 158 -9.68 0.70 -2.76
CA LEU A 158 -10.25 0.22 -1.49
C LEU A 158 -11.41 1.08 -1.00
N MET A 159 -11.43 2.38 -1.33
CA MET A 159 -12.52 3.28 -0.94
C MET A 159 -13.70 3.27 -1.91
N LEU A 160 -13.51 2.94 -3.19
CA LEU A 160 -14.59 2.97 -4.17
C LEU A 160 -15.86 2.20 -3.75
N PRO A 161 -15.79 0.99 -3.15
CA PRO A 161 -16.96 0.25 -2.70
C PRO A 161 -17.79 0.98 -1.63
N ALA A 162 -17.24 1.99 -0.94
CA ALA A 162 -17.99 2.76 0.05
C ALA A 162 -19.19 3.48 -0.57
N TRP A 163 -19.05 3.98 -1.80
CA TRP A 163 -20.15 4.63 -2.51
C TRP A 163 -21.23 3.64 -2.98
N ASP A 164 -20.87 2.37 -3.20
CA ASP A 164 -21.83 1.32 -3.53
C ASP A 164 -22.74 0.95 -2.33
N GLN A 165 -22.32 1.32 -1.10
CA GLN A 165 -23.13 1.14 0.11
C GLN A 165 -24.23 2.22 0.28
N VAL A 166 -24.10 3.35 -0.42
CA VAL A 166 -25.12 4.41 -0.35
C VAL A 166 -26.36 3.96 -1.11
N THR A 167 -27.49 3.83 -0.39
CA THR A 167 -28.73 3.35 -0.98
C THR A 167 -29.35 4.36 -1.94
N ALA A 168 -30.12 3.86 -2.91
CA ALA A 168 -30.89 4.69 -3.84
C ALA A 168 -31.82 5.68 -3.12
N GLU A 169 -32.35 5.24 -1.98
CA GLU A 169 -33.27 6.02 -1.15
C GLU A 169 -32.58 7.25 -0.55
N ASN A 170 -31.34 7.10 -0.08
CA ASN A 170 -30.53 8.22 0.41
C ASN A 170 -30.28 9.27 -0.70
N TRP A 171 -30.02 8.83 -1.94
CA TRP A 171 -29.83 9.74 -3.07
C TRP A 171 -31.13 10.46 -3.45
N ARG A 172 -32.29 9.76 -3.43
CA ARG A 172 -33.62 10.34 -3.70
C ARG A 172 -33.98 11.38 -2.64
N THR A 173 -33.82 11.04 -1.35
CA THR A 173 -34.08 11.95 -0.23
C THR A 173 -33.23 13.19 -0.33
N ALA A 174 -31.92 13.03 -0.59
CA ALA A 174 -31.02 14.16 -0.76
C ALA A 174 -31.40 15.05 -1.95
N SER A 175 -31.88 14.45 -3.06
CA SER A 175 -32.39 15.19 -4.22
C SER A 175 -33.66 15.97 -3.90
N THR A 176 -34.61 15.36 -3.18
CA THR A 176 -35.86 16.03 -2.75
C THR A 176 -35.58 17.21 -1.82
N LEU A 177 -34.56 17.11 -0.96
CA LEU A 177 -34.13 18.17 -0.07
C LEU A 177 -33.27 19.26 -0.76
N GLY A 178 -32.98 19.10 -2.06
CA GLY A 178 -32.16 20.06 -2.80
C GLY A 178 -30.73 20.21 -2.28
N MET A 179 -30.14 19.14 -1.74
CA MET A 179 -28.80 19.19 -1.13
C MET A 179 -27.73 19.61 -2.13
N SER A 180 -26.90 20.57 -1.73
CA SER A 180 -25.69 20.94 -2.48
C SER A 180 -24.63 19.83 -2.44
N SER A 181 -23.65 19.86 -3.38
CA SER A 181 -22.59 18.86 -3.46
C SER A 181 -21.78 18.74 -2.17
N GLY A 182 -21.59 19.84 -1.42
CA GLY A 182 -20.92 19.81 -0.11
C GLY A 182 -21.76 19.14 0.98
N GLN A 183 -23.08 19.40 0.98
CA GLN A 183 -24.02 18.73 1.90
C GLN A 183 -24.14 17.26 1.61
N LEU A 184 -24.19 16.86 0.31
CA LEU A 184 -24.14 15.47 -0.11
C LEU A 184 -22.88 14.76 0.39
N PHE A 185 -21.73 15.41 0.24
CA PHE A 185 -20.48 14.86 0.75
C PHE A 185 -20.54 14.65 2.26
N ARG A 186 -20.97 15.66 3.02
CA ARG A 186 -20.95 15.63 4.49
C ARG A 186 -21.97 14.66 5.09
N PHE A 187 -23.19 14.62 4.55
CA PHE A 187 -24.30 13.89 5.19
C PHE A 187 -24.61 12.55 4.55
N VAL A 188 -24.23 12.33 3.29
CA VAL A 188 -24.53 11.07 2.56
C VAL A 188 -23.27 10.26 2.29
N GLU A 189 -22.24 10.89 1.71
CA GLU A 189 -21.04 10.16 1.29
C GLU A 189 -20.07 9.91 2.44
N TRP A 190 -19.82 10.92 3.29
CA TRP A 190 -18.86 10.81 4.38
C TRP A 190 -19.19 9.71 5.39
N PRO A 191 -20.45 9.49 5.82
CA PRO A 191 -20.80 8.36 6.68
C PRO A 191 -20.43 7.00 6.06
N ALA A 192 -20.66 6.85 4.74
CA ALA A 192 -20.30 5.63 4.03
C ALA A 192 -18.77 5.45 3.92
N ILE A 193 -18.05 6.52 3.56
CA ILE A 193 -16.57 6.50 3.45
C ILE A 193 -15.93 6.23 4.80
N SER A 194 -16.41 6.88 5.87
CA SER A 194 -15.84 6.76 7.21
C SER A 194 -15.89 5.33 7.76
N ALA A 195 -16.82 4.51 7.28
CA ALA A 195 -16.87 3.08 7.62
C ALA A 195 -15.71 2.27 7.00
N PHE A 196 -15.23 2.66 5.81
CA PHE A 196 -14.12 2.00 5.12
C PHE A 196 -12.76 2.58 5.49
N LEU A 197 -12.74 3.86 5.87
CA LEU A 197 -11.52 4.63 6.08
C LEU A 197 -10.54 3.98 7.07
N PRO A 198 -10.96 3.44 8.25
CA PRO A 198 -10.04 2.79 9.17
C PRO A 198 -9.31 1.60 8.53
N GLY A 199 -10.02 0.77 7.76
CA GLY A 199 -9.42 -0.36 7.05
C GLY A 199 -8.37 0.09 6.03
N VAL A 200 -8.69 1.12 5.25
CA VAL A 200 -7.78 1.69 4.25
C VAL A 200 -6.55 2.29 4.93
N VAL A 201 -6.74 3.09 5.99
CA VAL A 201 -5.65 3.76 6.73
C VAL A 201 -4.64 2.73 7.23
N VAL A 202 -5.10 1.62 7.81
CA VAL A 202 -4.16 0.66 8.38
C VAL A 202 -3.49 -0.21 7.34
N ILE A 203 -4.19 -0.62 6.29
CA ILE A 203 -3.53 -1.35 5.20
C ILE A 203 -2.41 -0.48 4.63
N VAL A 204 -2.69 0.80 4.33
CA VAL A 204 -1.69 1.73 3.80
C VAL A 204 -0.58 1.99 4.83
N PHE A 205 -0.94 2.17 6.12
CA PHE A 205 0.05 2.36 7.18
C PHE A 205 1.00 1.17 7.31
N LEU A 206 0.48 -0.05 7.36
CA LEU A 206 1.30 -1.25 7.46
C LEU A 206 2.22 -1.41 6.24
N LEU A 207 1.73 -1.14 5.02
CA LEU A 207 2.55 -1.17 3.81
C LEU A 207 3.68 -0.13 3.84
N CYS A 208 3.42 1.08 4.36
CA CYS A 208 4.45 2.10 4.54
C CYS A 208 5.40 1.77 5.69
N PHE A 209 4.90 1.17 6.75
CA PHE A 209 5.65 0.85 7.95
C PHE A 209 6.66 -0.29 7.70
N THR A 210 6.27 -1.31 6.91
CA THR A 210 7.12 -2.44 6.53
C THR A 210 7.84 -2.24 5.21
N SER A 211 8.03 -0.99 4.77
CA SER A 211 8.65 -0.68 3.49
C SER A 211 10.16 -0.72 3.59
N PHE A 212 10.77 -1.78 3.06
CA PHE A 212 12.22 -1.97 2.98
C PHE A 212 12.83 -1.33 1.73
N ALA A 213 12.42 -1.79 0.55
CA ALA A 213 13.09 -1.47 -0.69
C ALA A 213 13.01 0.01 -1.11
N VAL A 214 11.88 0.68 -0.81
CA VAL A 214 11.73 2.13 -1.03
C VAL A 214 12.72 2.91 -0.18
N VAL A 215 12.80 2.59 1.11
CA VAL A 215 13.66 3.31 2.06
C VAL A 215 15.13 3.01 1.79
N LEU A 216 15.46 1.77 1.44
CA LEU A 216 16.84 1.39 1.08
C LEU A 216 17.33 2.16 -0.15
N THR A 217 16.47 2.41 -1.13
CA THR A 217 16.84 3.07 -2.39
C THR A 217 16.75 4.59 -2.33
N LEU A 218 15.77 5.14 -1.63
CA LEU A 218 15.51 6.58 -1.58
C LEU A 218 15.79 7.24 -0.24
N GLY A 219 16.05 6.47 0.83
CA GLY A 219 16.27 7.01 2.17
C GLY A 219 17.48 7.94 2.29
N GLY A 220 18.55 7.67 1.55
CA GLY A 220 19.67 8.61 1.42
C GLY A 220 20.58 8.76 2.64
N GLY A 221 20.51 7.86 3.64
CA GLY A 221 21.46 7.85 4.74
C GLY A 221 20.87 7.66 6.15
N PRO A 222 21.69 7.81 7.20
CA PRO A 222 21.31 7.48 8.59
C PRO A 222 20.10 8.23 9.12
N SER A 223 19.89 9.48 8.67
CA SER A 223 18.76 10.32 9.11
C SER A 223 17.39 9.86 8.59
N ALA A 224 17.37 9.03 7.55
CA ALA A 224 16.15 8.52 6.91
C ALA A 224 16.14 6.98 6.86
N THR A 225 16.62 6.34 7.92
CA THR A 225 16.65 4.88 8.07
C THR A 225 15.43 4.41 8.84
N THR A 226 14.77 3.34 8.36
CA THR A 226 13.67 2.66 9.06
C THR A 226 14.15 1.40 9.76
N ILE A 227 13.29 0.83 10.63
CA ILE A 227 13.60 -0.41 11.36
C ILE A 227 13.97 -1.54 10.37
N GLU A 228 13.26 -1.70 9.26
CA GLU A 228 13.56 -2.71 8.22
C GLU A 228 14.97 -2.56 7.65
N VAL A 229 15.37 -1.32 7.34
CA VAL A 229 16.71 -1.03 6.82
C VAL A 229 17.76 -1.23 7.91
N ALA A 230 17.48 -0.86 9.17
CA ALA A 230 18.35 -1.09 10.30
C ALA A 230 18.57 -2.59 10.57
N ILE A 231 17.52 -3.42 10.49
CA ILE A 231 17.62 -4.90 10.56
C ILE A 231 18.58 -5.41 9.47
N TYR A 232 18.40 -4.93 8.24
CA TYR A 232 19.25 -5.32 7.13
C TYR A 232 20.71 -4.89 7.34
N GLN A 233 20.95 -3.67 7.87
CA GLN A 233 22.30 -3.17 8.18
C GLN A 233 22.96 -4.01 9.27
N ALA A 234 22.25 -4.29 10.36
CA ALA A 234 22.74 -5.11 11.45
C ALA A 234 23.15 -6.51 10.97
N LEU A 235 22.34 -7.16 10.10
CA LEU A 235 22.65 -8.48 9.57
C LEU A 235 23.76 -8.48 8.52
N ARG A 236 23.76 -7.50 7.61
CA ARG A 236 24.58 -7.55 6.39
C ARG A 236 25.94 -6.85 6.54
N PHE A 237 26.00 -5.80 7.32
CA PHE A 237 27.18 -4.96 7.45
C PHE A 237 27.82 -5.02 8.84
N GLU A 238 27.01 -5.09 9.89
CA GLU A 238 27.52 -5.13 11.28
C GLU A 238 27.74 -6.55 11.78
N PHE A 239 27.14 -7.55 11.09
CA PHE A 239 27.17 -8.97 11.47
C PHE A 239 26.69 -9.20 12.90
N ASP A 240 25.70 -8.39 13.34
CA ASP A 240 25.10 -8.48 14.65
C ASP A 240 23.65 -9.06 14.58
N PRO A 241 23.49 -10.39 14.66
CA PRO A 241 22.18 -11.03 14.64
C PRO A 241 21.35 -10.73 15.89
N GLY A 242 22.02 -10.38 17.02
CA GLY A 242 21.33 -10.04 18.25
C GLY A 242 20.57 -8.71 18.15
N GLN A 243 21.23 -7.67 17.68
CA GLN A 243 20.60 -6.38 17.41
C GLN A 243 19.48 -6.52 16.37
N ALA A 244 19.72 -7.26 15.28
CA ALA A 244 18.71 -7.52 14.27
C ALA A 244 17.46 -8.21 14.83
N ALA A 245 17.63 -9.18 15.73
CA ALA A 245 16.51 -9.87 16.40
C ALA A 245 15.67 -8.91 17.25
N ILE A 246 16.32 -8.06 18.05
CA ILE A 246 15.63 -7.09 18.90
C ILE A 246 14.83 -6.09 18.05
N LEU A 247 15.43 -5.58 16.97
CA LEU A 247 14.77 -4.68 16.03
C LEU A 247 13.57 -5.37 15.35
N ALA A 248 13.73 -6.63 14.92
CA ALA A 248 12.66 -7.41 14.28
C ALA A 248 11.49 -7.68 15.26
N LEU A 249 11.78 -8.03 16.51
CA LEU A 249 10.75 -8.18 17.55
C LEU A 249 10.04 -6.86 17.85
N THR A 250 10.78 -5.77 17.91
CA THR A 250 10.22 -4.42 18.10
C THR A 250 9.27 -4.06 16.95
N GLN A 251 9.69 -4.31 15.71
CA GLN A 251 8.84 -4.09 14.55
C GLN A 251 7.58 -4.97 14.57
N LEU A 252 7.72 -6.25 14.86
CA LEU A 252 6.59 -7.17 15.00
C LEU A 252 5.59 -6.67 16.06
N PHE A 253 6.10 -6.25 17.23
CA PHE A 253 5.27 -5.67 18.29
C PHE A 253 4.51 -4.44 17.81
N LEU A 254 5.17 -3.49 17.15
CA LEU A 254 4.52 -2.29 16.61
C LEU A 254 3.49 -2.62 15.53
N CYS A 255 3.75 -3.58 14.65
CA CYS A 255 2.78 -4.07 13.65
C CYS A 255 1.55 -4.69 14.32
N VAL A 256 1.75 -5.55 15.33
CA VAL A 256 0.65 -6.17 16.07
C VAL A 256 -0.19 -5.13 16.81
N CYS A 257 0.45 -4.17 17.48
CA CYS A 257 -0.25 -3.08 18.14
C CYS A 257 -1.09 -2.27 17.15
N SER A 258 -0.52 -1.93 16.00
CA SER A 258 -1.22 -1.20 14.94
C SER A 258 -2.42 -1.99 14.41
N ALA A 259 -2.25 -3.30 14.18
CA ALA A 259 -3.32 -4.19 13.72
C ALA A 259 -4.44 -4.34 14.76
N LEU A 260 -4.09 -4.49 16.05
CA LEU A 260 -5.06 -4.59 17.13
C LEU A 260 -5.88 -3.30 17.33
N LEU A 261 -5.23 -2.14 17.22
CA LEU A 261 -5.91 -0.84 17.23
C LEU A 261 -6.93 -0.74 16.09
N LEU A 262 -6.57 -1.25 14.91
CA LEU A 262 -7.47 -1.30 13.78
C LEU A 262 -8.69 -2.21 14.01
N ILE A 263 -8.46 -3.44 14.45
CA ILE A 263 -9.54 -4.40 14.70
C ILE A 263 -10.54 -3.83 15.71
N ARG A 264 -10.04 -3.11 16.71
CA ARG A 264 -10.88 -2.42 17.69
C ARG A 264 -11.72 -1.31 17.03
N TRP A 265 -11.15 -0.57 16.06
CA TRP A 265 -11.85 0.47 15.29
C TRP A 265 -12.87 -0.11 14.32
N LEU A 266 -12.55 -1.18 13.61
CA LEU A 266 -13.44 -1.84 12.64
C LEU A 266 -14.68 -2.44 13.29
N ARG A 267 -14.60 -2.92 14.53
CA ARG A 267 -15.77 -3.47 15.26
C ARG A 267 -16.85 -2.42 15.54
N VAL A 268 -16.51 -1.14 15.53
CA VAL A 268 -17.46 -0.03 15.76
C VAL A 268 -18.26 0.31 14.50
N LEU A 269 -17.79 -0.09 13.32
CA LEU A 269 -18.27 0.39 12.04
C LEU A 269 -18.64 -0.78 11.09
N THR A 270 -19.46 -1.74 11.54
CA THR A 270 -19.99 -2.76 10.61
C THR A 270 -20.94 -2.10 9.62
N PRO A 271 -20.60 -2.04 8.32
CA PRO A 271 -21.52 -1.52 7.31
C PRO A 271 -22.72 -2.46 7.20
N THR A 272 -23.91 -1.93 7.36
CA THR A 272 -25.12 -2.68 7.01
C THR A 272 -25.11 -2.86 5.50
N PRO A 273 -25.17 -4.09 4.96
CA PRO A 273 -25.17 -4.29 3.52
C PRO A 273 -26.38 -3.57 2.90
N GLY A 274 -26.13 -2.45 2.26
CA GLY A 274 -27.14 -1.76 1.47
C GLY A 274 -27.53 -2.66 0.30
N ARG A 275 -28.83 -2.86 0.10
CA ARG A 275 -29.37 -3.63 -1.02
C ARG A 275 -29.01 -2.93 -2.32
N ARG A 276 -28.10 -3.55 -3.08
CA ARG A 276 -27.65 -3.07 -4.40
C ARG A 276 -28.83 -3.15 -5.35
N ASN A 277 -29.58 -2.07 -5.50
CA ASN A 277 -30.64 -1.98 -6.51
C ASN A 277 -30.72 -0.57 -7.07
N ASP A 278 -30.74 -0.52 -8.37
CA ASP A 278 -31.01 0.55 -9.33
C ASP A 278 -29.90 1.58 -9.61
N PRO A 279 -29.70 1.91 -10.89
CA PRO A 279 -28.84 2.99 -11.30
C PRO A 279 -29.46 4.31 -10.84
N THR A 280 -29.00 4.80 -9.69
CA THR A 280 -29.50 6.05 -9.12
C THR A 280 -28.79 7.24 -9.74
N ILE A 281 -29.58 8.15 -10.28
CA ILE A 281 -29.08 9.42 -10.79
C ILE A 281 -28.68 10.28 -9.59
N ARG A 282 -27.40 10.54 -9.44
CA ARG A 282 -26.86 11.46 -8.42
C ARG A 282 -27.24 12.90 -8.79
N PRO A 283 -27.78 13.70 -7.85
CA PRO A 283 -28.23 15.04 -8.15
C PRO A 283 -27.09 16.04 -8.45
N ASP A 284 -25.86 15.75 -7.97
CA ASP A 284 -24.71 16.65 -8.06
C ASP A 284 -23.82 16.46 -9.31
N THR A 285 -24.25 15.63 -10.28
CA THR A 285 -23.44 15.30 -11.46
C THR A 285 -23.55 16.29 -12.62
N ALA A 286 -24.54 17.19 -12.58
CA ALA A 286 -24.91 18.02 -13.73
C ALA A 286 -24.02 19.28 -13.91
N THR A 287 -23.40 19.79 -12.84
CA THR A 287 -22.66 21.07 -12.87
C THR A 287 -21.38 20.98 -13.70
N ARG A 288 -21.15 22.00 -14.57
CA ARG A 288 -19.92 22.07 -15.41
C ARG A 288 -18.65 22.16 -14.57
N SER A 289 -18.65 22.97 -13.52
CA SER A 289 -17.52 23.09 -12.58
C SER A 289 -17.21 21.77 -11.88
N GLY A 290 -18.24 21.04 -11.44
CA GLY A 290 -18.06 19.71 -10.85
C GLY A 290 -17.45 18.71 -11.85
N LYS A 291 -17.84 18.75 -13.13
CA LYS A 291 -17.24 17.92 -14.18
C LYS A 291 -15.75 18.23 -14.35
N LEU A 292 -15.39 19.49 -14.45
CA LEU A 292 -13.99 19.92 -14.60
C LEU A 292 -13.13 19.48 -13.40
N LEU A 293 -13.62 19.66 -12.18
CA LEU A 293 -12.91 19.22 -10.97
C LEU A 293 -12.74 17.71 -10.92
N ASP A 294 -13.81 16.93 -11.23
CA ASP A 294 -13.74 15.48 -11.23
C ASP A 294 -12.73 14.97 -12.27
N PHE A 295 -12.82 15.42 -13.52
CA PHE A 295 -11.88 15.03 -14.57
C PHE A 295 -10.47 15.54 -14.32
N GLY A 296 -10.31 16.74 -13.75
CA GLY A 296 -9.03 17.28 -13.31
C GLY A 296 -8.37 16.40 -12.24
N ALA A 297 -9.13 15.99 -11.22
CA ALA A 297 -8.62 15.10 -10.18
C ALA A 297 -8.21 13.72 -10.73
N ILE A 298 -9.03 13.14 -11.62
CA ILE A 298 -8.72 11.87 -12.29
C ILE A 298 -7.49 12.02 -13.17
N LEU A 299 -7.37 13.10 -13.94
CA LEU A 299 -6.24 13.35 -14.84
C LEU A 299 -4.94 13.53 -14.07
N VAL A 300 -4.92 14.36 -13.02
CA VAL A 300 -3.72 14.59 -12.20
C VAL A 300 -3.27 13.30 -11.53
N CYS A 301 -4.19 12.54 -10.95
CA CYS A 301 -3.88 11.24 -10.37
C CYS A 301 -3.34 10.26 -11.43
N SER A 302 -3.97 10.21 -12.60
CA SER A 302 -3.53 9.34 -13.70
C SER A 302 -2.13 9.72 -14.20
N LEU A 303 -1.85 11.00 -14.38
CA LEU A 303 -0.52 11.48 -14.75
C LEU A 303 0.51 11.14 -13.68
N PHE A 304 0.18 11.35 -12.41
CA PHE A 304 1.06 11.03 -11.29
C PHE A 304 1.46 9.55 -11.29
N VAL A 305 0.51 8.65 -11.54
CA VAL A 305 0.75 7.20 -11.49
C VAL A 305 1.35 6.67 -12.79
N PHE A 306 0.86 7.14 -13.94
CA PHE A 306 1.26 6.53 -15.23
C PHE A 306 2.48 7.19 -15.86
N ALA A 307 2.83 8.43 -15.53
CA ALA A 307 4.03 9.06 -16.08
C ALA A 307 5.32 8.32 -15.70
N PRO A 308 5.55 7.88 -14.45
CA PRO A 308 6.71 7.05 -14.10
C PRO A 308 6.74 5.73 -14.87
N ILE A 309 5.59 5.07 -15.03
CA ILE A 309 5.48 3.81 -15.75
C ILE A 309 5.79 4.03 -17.24
N ALA A 310 5.23 5.07 -17.84
CA ALA A 310 5.49 5.41 -19.24
C ALA A 310 6.96 5.79 -19.47
N ALA A 311 7.55 6.60 -18.59
CA ALA A 311 8.96 6.96 -18.66
C ALA A 311 9.87 5.73 -18.60
N LEU A 312 9.55 4.78 -17.72
CA LEU A 312 10.27 3.51 -17.61
C LEU A 312 10.19 2.70 -18.92
N VAL A 313 8.98 2.52 -19.46
CA VAL A 313 8.76 1.79 -20.70
C VAL A 313 9.51 2.45 -21.86
N LEU A 314 9.40 3.78 -21.98
CA LEU A 314 10.10 4.53 -23.03
C LEU A 314 11.63 4.44 -22.90
N SER A 315 12.15 4.50 -21.68
CA SER A 315 13.58 4.32 -21.42
C SER A 315 14.05 2.90 -21.76
N GLY A 316 13.25 1.89 -21.41
CA GLY A 316 13.53 0.50 -21.77
C GLY A 316 13.54 0.27 -23.29
N LEU A 317 12.58 0.85 -24.02
CA LEU A 317 12.50 0.74 -25.49
C LEU A 317 13.67 1.43 -26.21
N ARG A 318 14.30 2.42 -25.61
CA ARG A 318 15.49 3.10 -26.13
C ARG A 318 16.80 2.38 -25.80
N GLY A 319 16.75 1.40 -24.90
CA GLY A 319 17.90 0.60 -24.50
C GLY A 319 18.27 -0.48 -25.54
N PRO A 320 19.39 -1.17 -25.31
CA PRO A 320 19.84 -2.24 -26.21
C PRO A 320 19.04 -3.53 -26.03
N LEU A 321 17.75 -3.49 -26.38
CA LEU A 321 16.79 -4.58 -26.15
C LEU A 321 17.25 -5.91 -26.75
N VAL A 322 17.84 -5.87 -27.96
CA VAL A 322 18.28 -7.10 -28.64
C VAL A 322 19.38 -7.81 -27.87
N SER A 323 20.38 -7.09 -27.36
CA SER A 323 21.44 -7.70 -26.56
C SER A 323 20.94 -8.27 -25.24
N VAL A 324 19.98 -7.58 -24.60
CA VAL A 324 19.35 -8.04 -23.35
C VAL A 324 18.51 -9.30 -23.58
N ILE A 325 17.72 -9.36 -24.66
CA ILE A 325 16.88 -10.53 -24.98
C ILE A 325 17.73 -11.75 -25.36
N LEU A 326 18.90 -11.53 -25.99
CA LEU A 326 19.81 -12.60 -26.38
C LEU A 326 20.70 -13.10 -25.21
N ASP A 327 20.67 -12.42 -24.06
CA ASP A 327 21.45 -12.83 -22.89
C ASP A 327 20.83 -14.06 -22.23
N ILE A 328 21.58 -15.17 -22.22
CA ILE A 328 21.18 -16.42 -21.57
C ILE A 328 21.00 -16.22 -20.06
N GLY A 329 21.79 -15.33 -19.45
CA GLY A 329 21.67 -15.01 -18.01
C GLY A 329 20.30 -14.44 -17.65
N LEU A 330 19.70 -13.63 -18.53
CA LEU A 330 18.34 -13.14 -18.36
C LEU A 330 17.31 -14.27 -18.27
N TRP A 331 17.37 -15.20 -19.21
CA TRP A 331 16.42 -16.32 -19.27
C TRP A 331 16.58 -17.31 -18.12
N GLN A 332 17.82 -17.53 -17.67
CA GLN A 332 18.09 -18.32 -16.45
C GLN A 332 17.52 -17.65 -15.19
N ALA A 333 17.69 -16.34 -15.05
CA ALA A 333 17.11 -15.57 -13.95
C ALA A 333 15.57 -15.59 -14.00
N ALA A 334 14.98 -15.41 -15.16
CA ALA A 334 13.54 -15.49 -15.38
C ALA A 334 12.97 -16.87 -15.04
N ALA A 335 13.62 -17.95 -15.47
CA ALA A 335 13.21 -19.32 -15.18
C ALA A 335 13.27 -19.62 -13.66
N ARG A 336 14.34 -19.17 -12.97
CA ARG A 336 14.45 -19.31 -11.51
C ARG A 336 13.34 -18.55 -10.79
N SER A 337 13.09 -17.29 -11.18
CA SER A 337 12.04 -16.46 -10.58
C SER A 337 10.66 -17.07 -10.78
N LEU A 338 10.35 -17.57 -12.00
CA LEU A 338 9.09 -18.26 -12.28
C LEU A 338 8.97 -19.56 -11.48
N GLY A 339 10.03 -20.35 -11.39
CA GLY A 339 10.04 -21.57 -10.60
C GLY A 339 9.74 -21.31 -9.12
N ILE A 340 10.40 -20.31 -8.53
CA ILE A 340 10.14 -19.88 -7.14
C ILE A 340 8.70 -19.37 -6.98
N ALA A 341 8.24 -18.54 -7.91
CA ALA A 341 6.88 -17.99 -7.84
C ALA A 341 5.81 -19.06 -7.92
N VAL A 342 5.93 -20.03 -8.84
CA VAL A 342 4.99 -21.15 -8.99
C VAL A 342 4.97 -22.02 -7.75
N THR A 343 6.15 -22.41 -7.23
CA THR A 343 6.23 -23.23 -6.03
C THR A 343 5.68 -22.53 -4.79
N ALA A 344 6.01 -21.24 -4.59
CA ALA A 344 5.51 -20.46 -3.48
C ALA A 344 3.98 -20.25 -3.57
N THR A 345 3.46 -19.94 -4.76
CA THR A 345 2.01 -19.75 -4.97
C THR A 345 1.24 -21.06 -4.77
N SER A 346 1.77 -22.18 -5.26
CA SER A 346 1.15 -23.50 -5.07
C SER A 346 1.11 -23.87 -3.59
N LEU A 347 2.22 -23.67 -2.87
CA LEU A 347 2.28 -23.91 -1.43
C LEU A 347 1.31 -23.01 -0.66
N ALA A 348 1.31 -21.70 -0.95
CA ALA A 348 0.39 -20.76 -0.32
C ALA A 348 -1.08 -21.09 -0.62
N GLY A 349 -1.38 -21.53 -1.86
CA GLY A 349 -2.71 -21.99 -2.25
C GLY A 349 -3.17 -23.20 -1.46
N VAL A 350 -2.32 -24.23 -1.36
CA VAL A 350 -2.61 -25.43 -0.55
C VAL A 350 -2.84 -25.06 0.92
N MET A 351 -1.99 -24.18 1.48
CA MET A 351 -2.15 -23.72 2.86
C MET A 351 -3.44 -22.92 3.06
N ALA A 352 -3.82 -22.07 2.11
CA ALA A 352 -5.05 -21.29 2.19
C ALA A 352 -6.31 -22.15 2.10
N PHE A 353 -6.30 -23.25 1.34
CA PHE A 353 -7.41 -24.20 1.32
C PHE A 353 -7.49 -25.07 2.59
N GLY A 354 -6.38 -25.16 3.36
CA GLY A 354 -6.35 -25.87 4.63
C GLY A 354 -6.82 -25.04 5.82
N LEU A 355 -6.86 -23.70 5.69
CA LEU A 355 -7.36 -22.76 6.71
C LEU A 355 -8.86 -22.49 6.54
#